data_cc8ff88d93e5caff7517dc15f5269ea2
#
_entry.id   cc8ff88d93e5caff7517dc15f5269ea2
#
_cell.length_a   1.000
_cell.length_b   1.000
_cell.length_c   1.000
_cell.angle_alpha   90.00
_cell.angle_beta   90.00
_cell.angle_gamma   90.00
#
_symmetry.space_group_name_H-M   'P 1'
#
loop_
_entity.id
_entity.type
_entity.pdbx_description
1 polymer ?
#
loop_
_entity_poly.entity_id
_entity_poly.type
_entity_poly.pdbx_seq_one_letter_code
_entity_poly.pdbx_strand_id
1 'polypeptide(L)'
;DHGISPDGKWLAISSHDPAHPSSKSYKSAIFIMPVTGGQPVKVTSDVPSYWHGWSPDGKQLVYCAERNGNYDIYAIAASGGEEKRLTGEKFLDDGPEYSPDGKYIYFNSYRTGHMQIWRMKPDGTSPEQLTFDENSNWFAHPAPDHKSFVFIAYVSDEKQEHLFGKQVKLRLMDLESKKIKDLTPLFFGGQGTINVPSWSPDGRKVAFVSYSVR
;
A
#
# COMPACT_ATOMS: atom_id res chain seq x y z
N ASP A 1 -8.55 -3.91 1.50
CA ASP A 1 -7.28 -4.37 0.89
C ASP A 1 -7.05 -5.83 1.28
N HIS A 2 -6.33 -6.58 0.44
CA HIS A 2 -6.11 -8.02 0.63
C HIS A 2 -4.93 -8.51 -0.20
N GLY A 3 -4.34 -9.64 0.22
CA GLY A 3 -3.28 -10.28 -0.56
C GLY A 3 -2.84 -11.62 0.00
N ILE A 4 -2.30 -12.44 -0.90
CA ILE A 4 -1.84 -13.79 -0.59
C ILE A 4 -0.39 -13.74 -0.12
N SER A 5 -0.05 -14.57 0.87
CA SER A 5 1.32 -14.72 1.37
C SER A 5 2.26 -15.25 0.28
N PRO A 6 3.58 -14.96 0.35
CA PRO A 6 4.54 -15.41 -0.67
C PRO A 6 4.57 -16.92 -0.90
N ASP A 7 4.24 -17.72 0.10
CA ASP A 7 4.16 -19.19 0.01
C ASP A 7 2.81 -19.71 -0.53
N GLY A 8 1.88 -18.78 -0.83
CA GLY A 8 0.56 -19.09 -1.38
C GLY A 8 -0.43 -19.73 -0.41
N LYS A 9 -0.14 -19.77 0.90
CA LYS A 9 -0.96 -20.52 1.87
C LYS A 9 -1.93 -19.68 2.66
N TRP A 10 -1.64 -18.37 2.81
CA TRP A 10 -2.42 -17.47 3.64
C TRP A 10 -2.96 -16.29 2.84
N LEU A 11 -4.16 -15.86 3.17
CA LEU A 11 -4.78 -14.62 2.71
C LEU A 11 -4.81 -13.63 3.87
N ALA A 12 -4.23 -12.44 3.69
CA ALA A 12 -4.44 -11.31 4.57
C ALA A 12 -5.56 -10.41 4.03
N ILE A 13 -6.42 -9.92 4.91
CA ILE A 13 -7.55 -9.05 4.56
C ILE A 13 -7.69 -7.92 5.57
N SER A 14 -8.04 -6.74 5.09
CA SER A 14 -8.60 -5.66 5.91
C SER A 14 -10.11 -5.80 5.96
N SER A 15 -10.68 -5.93 7.13
CA SER A 15 -12.13 -6.09 7.32
C SER A 15 -12.62 -5.34 8.55
N HIS A 16 -13.90 -5.02 8.54
CA HIS A 16 -14.55 -4.47 9.73
C HIS A 16 -14.35 -5.40 10.94
N ASP A 17 -13.94 -4.83 12.06
CA ASP A 17 -13.80 -5.58 13.31
C ASP A 17 -15.15 -5.66 14.05
N PRO A 18 -15.79 -6.84 14.08
CA PRO A 18 -17.09 -6.99 14.77
C PRO A 18 -16.99 -6.81 16.29
N ALA A 19 -15.80 -6.93 16.87
CA ALA A 19 -15.58 -6.70 18.31
C ALA A 19 -15.51 -5.22 18.68
N HIS A 20 -15.43 -4.31 17.70
CA HIS A 20 -15.45 -2.88 17.90
C HIS A 20 -16.80 -2.27 17.49
N PRO A 21 -17.79 -2.20 18.42
CA PRO A 21 -19.13 -1.70 18.14
C PRO A 21 -19.18 -0.16 18.16
N SER A 22 -18.25 0.53 17.52
CA SER A 22 -18.38 1.98 17.38
C SER A 22 -19.31 2.29 16.21
N SER A 23 -20.48 2.75 16.54
CA SER A 23 -21.64 2.97 15.67
C SER A 23 -21.49 4.05 14.60
N LYS A 24 -20.32 4.67 14.39
CA LYS A 24 -20.20 5.86 13.50
C LYS A 24 -18.97 5.92 12.61
N SER A 25 -18.01 5.03 12.69
CA SER A 25 -16.90 4.96 11.74
C SER A 25 -16.53 3.51 11.47
N TYR A 26 -16.27 3.22 10.21
CA TYR A 26 -15.75 1.93 9.78
C TYR A 26 -14.39 1.72 10.45
N LYS A 27 -14.28 0.73 11.31
CA LYS A 27 -13.06 0.38 12.04
C LYS A 27 -12.48 -0.90 11.45
N SER A 28 -11.51 -0.77 10.56
CA SER A 28 -10.85 -1.90 9.91
C SER A 28 -9.78 -2.49 10.82
N ALA A 29 -9.74 -3.82 10.91
CA ALA A 29 -8.64 -4.58 11.46
C ALA A 29 -8.08 -5.52 10.39
N ILE A 30 -6.87 -6.03 10.61
CA ILE A 30 -6.23 -7.00 9.73
C ILE A 30 -6.48 -8.40 10.26
N PHE A 31 -6.90 -9.28 9.36
CA PHE A 31 -7.11 -10.70 9.60
C PHE A 31 -6.30 -11.53 8.62
N ILE A 32 -5.92 -12.73 9.02
CA ILE A 32 -5.35 -13.74 8.14
C ILE A 32 -6.17 -15.02 8.19
N MET A 33 -6.22 -15.74 7.07
CA MET A 33 -6.89 -17.03 6.98
C MET A 33 -6.20 -17.93 5.95
N PRO A 34 -6.30 -19.26 6.05
CA PRO A 34 -5.83 -20.15 4.99
C PRO A 34 -6.53 -19.85 3.66
N VAL A 35 -5.80 -19.90 2.53
CA VAL A 35 -6.40 -19.73 1.19
C VAL A 35 -7.43 -20.83 0.86
N THR A 36 -7.34 -21.97 1.53
CA THR A 36 -8.31 -23.08 1.42
C THR A 36 -9.62 -22.83 2.17
N GLY A 37 -9.75 -21.66 2.82
CA GLY A 37 -10.89 -21.30 3.64
C GLY A 37 -10.67 -21.60 5.13
N GLY A 38 -11.60 -21.13 5.96
CA GLY A 38 -11.55 -21.27 7.40
C GLY A 38 -11.97 -19.98 8.11
N GLN A 39 -11.85 -19.95 9.43
CA GLN A 39 -12.15 -18.76 10.22
C GLN A 39 -10.97 -17.78 10.16
N PRO A 40 -11.21 -16.51 9.81
CA PRO A 40 -10.17 -15.48 9.89
C PRO A 40 -9.67 -15.29 11.32
N VAL A 41 -8.35 -15.18 11.48
CA VAL A 41 -7.70 -14.86 12.75
C VAL A 41 -7.28 -13.40 12.72
N LYS A 42 -7.71 -12.64 13.73
CA LYS A 42 -7.36 -11.23 13.88
C LYS A 42 -5.88 -11.10 14.23
N VAL A 43 -5.17 -10.21 13.52
CA VAL A 43 -3.73 -9.95 13.69
C VAL A 43 -3.49 -8.66 14.46
N THR A 44 -4.17 -7.55 14.09
CA THR A 44 -4.00 -6.25 14.74
C THR A 44 -4.99 -6.06 15.87
N SER A 45 -4.52 -5.67 17.07
CA SER A 45 -5.38 -5.34 18.22
C SER A 45 -6.10 -4.01 18.01
N ASP A 46 -5.37 -3.00 17.53
CA ASP A 46 -5.86 -1.65 17.40
C ASP A 46 -6.44 -1.37 16.01
N VAL A 47 -7.38 -0.43 15.96
CA VAL A 47 -8.10 -0.03 14.75
C VAL A 47 -8.16 1.50 14.61
N PRO A 48 -8.19 2.07 13.38
CA PRO A 48 -8.16 1.36 12.11
C PRO A 48 -6.77 0.86 11.73
N SER A 49 -6.73 -0.26 11.02
CA SER A 49 -5.52 -0.83 10.41
C SER A 49 -5.89 -1.37 9.02
N TYR A 50 -5.13 -0.96 7.99
CA TYR A 50 -5.36 -1.30 6.58
C TYR A 50 -4.15 -2.04 6.04
N TRP A 51 -4.33 -3.30 5.68
CA TRP A 51 -3.27 -4.15 5.16
C TRP A 51 -2.82 -3.69 3.77
N HIS A 52 -1.50 -3.76 3.51
CA HIS A 52 -0.95 -3.47 2.20
C HIS A 52 0.08 -4.50 1.71
N GLY A 53 0.80 -5.18 2.58
CA GLY A 53 1.82 -6.10 2.09
C GLY A 53 2.26 -7.18 3.09
N TRP A 54 2.78 -8.27 2.52
CA TRP A 54 3.54 -9.30 3.21
C TRP A 54 5.04 -9.03 3.06
N SER A 55 5.84 -9.34 4.09
CA SER A 55 7.28 -9.49 3.89
C SER A 55 7.56 -10.68 2.97
N PRO A 56 8.65 -10.67 2.17
CA PRO A 56 8.95 -11.77 1.24
C PRO A 56 9.14 -13.14 1.91
N ASP A 57 9.50 -13.17 3.19
CA ASP A 57 9.60 -14.39 3.98
C ASP A 57 8.27 -14.83 4.62
N GLY A 58 7.20 -14.05 4.42
CA GLY A 58 5.87 -14.32 4.94
C GLY A 58 5.70 -14.16 6.45
N LYS A 59 6.70 -13.61 7.15
CA LYS A 59 6.67 -13.53 8.63
C LYS A 59 6.07 -12.25 9.17
N GLN A 60 6.04 -11.19 8.36
CA GLN A 60 5.52 -9.89 8.77
C GLN A 60 4.47 -9.37 7.79
N LEU A 61 3.59 -8.53 8.31
CA LEU A 61 2.66 -7.70 7.57
C LEU A 61 3.11 -6.25 7.70
N VAL A 62 2.97 -5.49 6.62
CA VAL A 62 3.13 -4.05 6.61
C VAL A 62 1.79 -3.41 6.24
N TYR A 63 1.44 -2.32 6.91
CA TYR A 63 0.11 -1.74 6.83
C TYR A 63 0.10 -0.25 7.20
N CYS A 64 -0.96 0.44 6.77
CA CYS A 64 -1.27 1.79 7.21
C CYS A 64 -2.23 1.74 8.41
N ALA A 65 -1.97 2.56 9.42
CA ALA A 65 -2.86 2.64 10.58
C ALA A 65 -2.88 4.03 11.20
N GLU A 66 -4.06 4.43 11.68
CA GLU A 66 -4.20 5.65 12.48
C GLU A 66 -3.90 5.35 13.94
N ARG A 67 -2.90 6.03 14.47
CA ARG A 67 -2.60 6.06 15.90
C ARG A 67 -2.34 7.49 16.33
N ASN A 68 -2.98 7.91 17.42
CA ASN A 68 -2.81 9.27 17.96
C ASN A 68 -3.17 10.40 16.96
N GLY A 69 -4.13 10.16 16.06
CA GLY A 69 -4.61 11.16 15.10
C GLY A 69 -3.75 11.35 13.86
N ASN A 70 -2.80 10.43 13.59
CA ASN A 70 -2.01 10.41 12.36
C ASN A 70 -1.98 9.03 11.72
N TYR A 71 -1.99 9.00 10.39
CA TYR A 71 -1.81 7.77 9.61
C TYR A 71 -0.33 7.56 9.30
N ASP A 72 0.19 6.43 9.73
CA ASP A 72 1.59 6.04 9.57
C ASP A 72 1.72 4.60 9.12
N ILE A 73 2.93 4.24 8.71
CA ILE A 73 3.29 2.87 8.35
C ILE A 73 3.68 2.09 9.62
N TYR A 74 3.11 0.91 9.73
CA TYR A 74 3.37 -0.05 10.79
C TYR A 74 3.76 -1.41 10.24
N ALA A 75 4.49 -2.18 11.03
CA ALA A 75 4.76 -3.60 10.79
C ALA A 75 4.36 -4.42 12.01
N ILE A 76 3.92 -5.65 11.77
CA ILE A 76 3.55 -6.61 12.83
C ILE A 76 3.91 -8.03 12.36
N ALA A 77 4.24 -8.93 13.30
CA ALA A 77 4.37 -10.34 12.95
C ALA A 77 3.04 -10.90 12.40
N ALA A 78 3.10 -11.75 11.39
CA ALA A 78 1.90 -12.38 10.85
C ALA A 78 1.11 -13.19 11.89
N SER A 79 1.80 -13.67 12.95
CA SER A 79 1.19 -14.30 14.12
C SER A 79 0.50 -13.33 15.08
N GLY A 80 0.55 -12.03 14.82
CA GLY A 80 0.12 -10.99 15.77
C GLY A 80 1.20 -10.64 16.80
N GLY A 81 0.84 -9.83 17.79
CA GLY A 81 1.73 -9.37 18.85
C GLY A 81 1.89 -7.85 18.85
N GLU A 82 3.06 -7.37 19.23
CA GLU A 82 3.36 -5.94 19.29
C GLU A 82 3.55 -5.34 17.89
N GLU A 83 2.86 -4.23 17.60
CA GLU A 83 3.04 -3.49 16.37
C GLU A 83 4.24 -2.54 16.48
N LYS A 84 5.02 -2.43 15.41
CA LYS A 84 6.14 -1.51 15.30
C LYS A 84 5.78 -0.37 14.35
N ARG A 85 5.77 0.86 14.84
CA ARG A 85 5.63 2.06 14.02
C ARG A 85 6.93 2.27 13.24
N LEU A 86 6.84 2.42 11.91
CA LEU A 86 7.99 2.62 11.01
C LEU A 86 8.15 4.06 10.55
N THR A 87 7.06 4.83 10.46
CA THR A 87 7.08 6.26 10.16
C THR A 87 6.44 7.05 11.28
N GLY A 88 6.74 8.34 11.40
CA GLY A 88 6.27 9.17 12.50
C GLY A 88 6.22 10.65 12.17
N GLU A 89 6.18 10.97 10.89
CA GLU A 89 6.06 12.34 10.41
C GLU A 89 4.66 12.91 10.70
N LYS A 90 4.55 14.23 10.66
CA LYS A 90 3.28 14.93 10.94
C LYS A 90 2.18 14.66 9.90
N PHE A 91 2.56 14.22 8.70
CA PHE A 91 1.68 14.05 7.56
C PHE A 91 1.35 12.58 7.32
N LEU A 92 0.32 12.33 6.50
CA LEU A 92 -0.10 11.00 6.13
C LEU A 92 1.00 10.25 5.38
N ASP A 93 1.29 9.05 5.86
CA ASP A 93 2.05 8.01 5.18
C ASP A 93 1.15 6.80 4.95
N ASP A 94 1.09 6.27 3.71
CA ASP A 94 0.17 5.18 3.34
C ASP A 94 0.76 4.26 2.26
N GLY A 95 0.04 3.20 1.93
CA GLY A 95 0.34 2.28 0.83
C GLY A 95 1.68 1.55 0.93
N PRO A 96 2.06 0.97 2.08
CA PRO A 96 3.35 0.34 2.22
C PRO A 96 3.41 -1.03 1.54
N GLU A 97 4.45 -1.28 0.75
CA GLU A 97 4.73 -2.58 0.15
C GLU A 97 6.22 -2.91 0.19
N TYR A 98 6.54 -4.15 0.55
CA TYR A 98 7.92 -4.63 0.51
C TYR A 98 8.44 -4.76 -0.92
N SER A 99 9.72 -4.41 -1.14
CA SER A 99 10.42 -4.89 -2.32
C SER A 99 10.51 -6.41 -2.31
N PRO A 100 10.49 -7.09 -3.47
CA PRO A 100 10.52 -8.55 -3.53
C PRO A 100 11.76 -9.18 -2.86
N ASP A 101 12.89 -8.44 -2.78
CA ASP A 101 14.11 -8.87 -2.09
C ASP A 101 14.12 -8.51 -0.59
N GLY A 102 13.08 -7.87 -0.08
CA GLY A 102 12.93 -7.47 1.31
C GLY A 102 13.86 -6.35 1.79
N LYS A 103 14.61 -5.69 0.89
CA LYS A 103 15.55 -4.64 1.28
C LYS A 103 14.90 -3.30 1.57
N TYR A 104 13.72 -3.06 1.00
CA TYR A 104 12.99 -1.80 1.13
C TYR A 104 11.51 -2.04 1.39
N ILE A 105 10.87 -1.04 2.00
CA ILE A 105 9.42 -0.83 2.01
C ILE A 105 9.18 0.44 1.20
N TYR A 106 8.38 0.33 0.14
CA TYR A 106 7.88 1.46 -0.63
C TYR A 106 6.62 1.99 0.05
N PHE A 107 6.39 3.28 0.01
CA PHE A 107 5.20 3.91 0.58
C PHE A 107 4.97 5.28 -0.07
N ASN A 108 3.82 5.85 0.11
CA ASN A 108 3.55 7.22 -0.27
C ASN A 108 3.46 8.13 0.97
N SER A 109 3.91 9.37 0.82
CA SER A 109 4.00 10.35 1.91
C SER A 109 3.74 11.77 1.42
N TYR A 110 3.02 12.54 2.23
CA TYR A 110 2.73 13.96 1.97
C TYR A 110 3.76 14.93 2.59
N ARG A 111 4.84 14.43 3.17
CA ARG A 111 5.83 15.22 3.95
C ARG A 111 6.52 16.35 3.19
N THR A 112 6.46 16.36 1.87
CA THR A 112 7.03 17.43 1.01
C THR A 112 5.98 18.35 0.39
N GLY A 113 4.72 18.28 0.85
CA GLY A 113 3.61 19.14 0.39
C GLY A 113 2.86 18.63 -0.83
N HIS A 114 3.31 17.52 -1.43
CA HIS A 114 2.61 16.71 -2.42
C HIS A 114 2.73 15.24 -2.03
N MET A 115 1.73 14.43 -2.37
CA MET A 115 1.81 12.99 -2.18
C MET A 115 2.82 12.41 -3.17
N GLN A 116 3.92 11.87 -2.66
CA GLN A 116 5.01 11.33 -3.46
C GLN A 116 5.39 9.93 -3.00
N ILE A 117 6.00 9.15 -3.89
CA ILE A 117 6.50 7.82 -3.56
C ILE A 117 7.86 7.93 -2.89
N TRP A 118 8.00 7.20 -1.82
CA TRP A 118 9.19 7.04 -1.00
C TRP A 118 9.52 5.56 -0.83
N ARG A 119 10.73 5.27 -0.39
CA ARG A 119 11.12 3.97 0.16
C ARG A 119 11.97 4.14 1.40
N MET A 120 11.97 3.13 2.26
CA MET A 120 12.79 3.08 3.48
C MET A 120 13.30 1.66 3.70
N LYS A 121 14.25 1.48 4.60
CA LYS A 121 14.63 0.13 5.06
C LYS A 121 13.49 -0.49 5.89
N PRO A 122 13.42 -1.84 5.99
CA PRO A 122 12.36 -2.52 6.74
C PRO A 122 12.28 -2.16 8.24
N ASP A 123 13.34 -1.63 8.79
CA ASP A 123 13.39 -1.13 10.17
C ASP A 123 12.82 0.30 10.34
N GLY A 124 12.42 0.97 9.24
CA GLY A 124 11.92 2.35 9.19
C GLY A 124 13.01 3.40 8.96
N THR A 125 14.29 3.00 8.85
CA THR A 125 15.41 3.93 8.66
C THR A 125 15.66 4.29 7.19
N SER A 126 16.42 5.37 6.97
CA SER A 126 16.90 5.80 5.65
C SER A 126 15.78 6.06 4.64
N PRO A 127 14.75 6.87 4.94
CA PRO A 127 13.72 7.22 3.96
C PRO A 127 14.32 7.99 2.79
N GLU A 128 13.96 7.58 1.56
CA GLU A 128 14.41 8.17 0.29
C GLU A 128 13.19 8.51 -0.56
N GLN A 129 13.07 9.76 -1.02
CA GLN A 129 12.05 10.17 -1.97
C GLN A 129 12.39 9.67 -3.38
N LEU A 130 11.42 9.14 -4.09
CA LEU A 130 11.61 8.58 -5.45
C LEU A 130 10.93 9.41 -6.53
N THR A 131 9.80 10.05 -6.24
CA THR A 131 9.08 10.89 -7.22
C THR A 131 9.07 12.35 -6.76
N PHE A 132 9.10 13.30 -7.72
CA PHE A 132 9.29 14.72 -7.45
C PHE A 132 8.44 15.64 -8.33
N ASP A 133 7.38 15.10 -8.93
CA ASP A 133 6.57 15.85 -9.90
C ASP A 133 5.29 16.45 -9.27
N GLU A 134 4.54 17.17 -10.09
CA GLU A 134 3.33 17.89 -9.69
C GLU A 134 2.10 16.99 -9.44
N ASN A 135 2.19 15.67 -9.78
CA ASN A 135 1.08 14.76 -9.56
C ASN A 135 1.05 14.27 -8.11
N SER A 136 -0.12 13.91 -7.63
CA SER A 136 -0.26 13.13 -6.40
C SER A 136 -0.05 11.65 -6.71
N ASN A 137 1.10 11.10 -6.29
CA ASN A 137 1.55 9.74 -6.60
C ASN A 137 1.27 8.80 -5.43
N TRP A 138 0.56 7.67 -5.70
CA TRP A 138 0.09 6.73 -4.69
C TRP A 138 0.37 5.29 -5.06
N PHE A 139 0.44 4.40 -4.07
CA PHE A 139 0.44 2.93 -4.20
C PHE A 139 1.51 2.40 -5.15
N ALA A 140 2.76 2.50 -4.74
CA ALA A 140 3.88 1.95 -5.49
C ALA A 140 3.95 0.42 -5.32
N HIS A 141 3.86 -0.32 -6.43
CA HIS A 141 4.00 -1.76 -6.48
C HIS A 141 5.31 -2.14 -7.15
N PRO A 142 6.33 -2.57 -6.40
CA PRO A 142 7.61 -3.01 -6.95
C PRO A 142 7.45 -4.21 -7.88
N ALA A 143 8.12 -4.15 -9.04
CA ALA A 143 8.12 -5.25 -9.99
C ALA A 143 8.92 -6.46 -9.47
N PRO A 144 8.52 -7.70 -9.82
CA PRO A 144 9.23 -8.91 -9.41
C PRO A 144 10.70 -8.97 -9.77
N ASP A 145 11.12 -8.24 -10.81
CA ASP A 145 12.50 -8.15 -11.27
C ASP A 145 13.38 -7.15 -10.50
N HIS A 146 12.83 -6.43 -9.51
CA HIS A 146 13.48 -5.40 -8.70
C HIS A 146 14.00 -4.17 -9.46
N LYS A 147 13.61 -3.98 -10.72
CA LYS A 147 14.14 -2.90 -11.56
C LYS A 147 13.22 -1.71 -11.70
N SER A 148 11.95 -1.89 -11.37
CA SER A 148 10.95 -0.85 -11.54
C SER A 148 9.81 -0.99 -10.52
N PHE A 149 8.95 0.01 -10.47
CA PHE A 149 7.67 -0.07 -9.79
C PHE A 149 6.58 0.64 -10.60
N VAL A 150 5.36 0.13 -10.53
CA VAL A 150 4.17 0.80 -11.05
C VAL A 150 3.47 1.55 -9.93
N PHE A 151 2.84 2.68 -10.25
CA PHE A 151 2.09 3.48 -9.31
C PHE A 151 0.97 4.25 -10.01
N ILE A 152 -0.01 4.72 -9.26
CA ILE A 152 -1.08 5.58 -9.78
C ILE A 152 -0.73 7.05 -9.52
N ALA A 153 -0.98 7.90 -10.51
CA ALA A 153 -0.81 9.34 -10.42
C ALA A 153 -2.13 10.05 -10.69
N TYR A 154 -2.57 10.83 -9.71
CA TYR A 154 -3.66 11.80 -9.88
C TYR A 154 -3.10 13.05 -10.52
N VAL A 155 -3.76 13.56 -11.55
CA VAL A 155 -3.32 14.78 -12.25
C VAL A 155 -3.72 16.06 -11.53
N SER A 156 -4.61 15.98 -10.56
CA SER A 156 -4.93 17.03 -9.61
C SER A 156 -4.27 16.78 -8.26
N ASP A 157 -3.95 17.85 -7.53
CA ASP A 157 -3.47 17.74 -6.16
C ASP A 157 -4.63 17.40 -5.22
N GLU A 158 -4.81 16.13 -4.93
CA GLU A 158 -5.80 15.62 -3.97
C GLU A 158 -5.31 15.72 -2.52
N LYS A 159 -4.17 16.38 -2.29
CA LYS A 159 -3.52 16.55 -0.98
C LYS A 159 -3.21 15.21 -0.32
N GLN A 160 -3.87 14.91 0.80
CA GLN A 160 -3.71 13.70 1.57
C GLN A 160 -4.86 12.70 1.36
N GLU A 161 -5.56 12.79 0.22
CA GLU A 161 -6.68 11.92 -0.11
C GLU A 161 -6.44 11.19 -1.44
N HIS A 162 -6.88 9.95 -1.51
CA HIS A 162 -6.88 9.15 -2.74
C HIS A 162 -8.32 8.87 -3.17
N LEU A 163 -8.97 9.89 -3.68
CA LEU A 163 -10.40 9.89 -3.98
C LEU A 163 -10.77 8.96 -5.14
N PHE A 164 -11.99 8.44 -5.08
CA PHE A 164 -12.62 7.68 -6.15
C PHE A 164 -13.08 8.61 -7.30
N GLY A 165 -13.09 8.08 -8.55
CA GLY A 165 -13.69 8.76 -9.69
C GLY A 165 -12.92 9.99 -10.17
N LYS A 166 -11.60 9.96 -10.05
CA LYS A 166 -10.72 11.05 -10.50
C LYS A 166 -10.02 10.72 -11.80
N GLN A 167 -9.47 11.75 -12.46
CA GLN A 167 -8.58 11.58 -13.61
C GLN A 167 -7.22 11.13 -13.12
N VAL A 168 -6.84 9.92 -13.51
CA VAL A 168 -5.60 9.28 -13.11
C VAL A 168 -4.92 8.63 -14.29
N LYS A 169 -3.67 8.26 -14.12
CA LYS A 169 -2.90 7.40 -15.03
C LYS A 169 -2.02 6.45 -14.24
N LEU A 170 -1.72 5.30 -14.81
CA LEU A 170 -0.67 4.43 -14.30
C LEU A 170 0.66 4.85 -14.89
N ARG A 171 1.68 4.84 -14.05
CA ARG A 171 3.05 5.21 -14.39
C ARG A 171 4.02 4.14 -13.92
N LEU A 172 5.12 4.00 -14.62
CA LEU A 172 6.22 3.11 -14.25
C LEU A 172 7.47 3.93 -14.05
N MET A 173 8.15 3.71 -12.93
CA MET A 173 9.49 4.23 -12.68
C MET A 173 10.53 3.15 -12.84
N ASP A 174 11.54 3.40 -13.66
CA ASP A 174 12.77 2.62 -13.72
C ASP A 174 13.73 3.06 -12.61
N LEU A 175 14.17 2.12 -11.78
CA LEU A 175 14.94 2.41 -10.58
C LEU A 175 16.41 2.78 -10.85
N GLU A 176 16.97 2.30 -11.97
CA GLU A 176 18.34 2.61 -12.35
C GLU A 176 18.45 4.00 -12.97
N SER A 177 17.66 4.25 -14.00
CA SER A 177 17.68 5.54 -14.73
C SER A 177 16.89 6.64 -14.06
N LYS A 178 16.05 6.32 -13.06
CA LYS A 178 15.09 7.22 -12.40
C LYS A 178 14.05 7.84 -13.36
N LYS A 179 13.91 7.29 -14.55
CA LYS A 179 12.93 7.77 -15.53
C LYS A 179 11.54 7.22 -15.24
N ILE A 180 10.56 8.09 -15.37
CA ILE A 180 9.14 7.76 -15.25
C ILE A 180 8.51 7.81 -16.64
N LYS A 181 7.69 6.79 -16.96
CA LYS A 181 6.87 6.75 -18.18
C LYS A 181 5.42 6.49 -17.83
N ASP A 182 4.52 7.08 -18.59
CA ASP A 182 3.10 6.78 -18.50
C ASP A 182 2.82 5.42 -19.16
N LEU A 183 2.12 4.54 -18.46
CA LEU A 183 1.69 3.23 -18.98
C LEU A 183 0.31 3.30 -19.63
N THR A 184 -0.52 4.24 -19.21
CA THR A 184 -1.88 4.42 -19.73
C THR A 184 -2.09 5.87 -20.14
N PRO A 185 -3.03 6.17 -21.04
CA PRO A 185 -3.63 7.49 -21.13
C PRO A 185 -4.36 7.82 -19.82
N LEU A 186 -4.90 9.03 -19.73
CA LEU A 186 -5.79 9.39 -18.62
C LEU A 186 -7.08 8.55 -18.67
N PHE A 187 -7.53 8.12 -17.50
CA PHE A 187 -8.80 7.40 -17.33
C PHE A 187 -9.43 7.73 -15.98
N PHE A 188 -10.70 7.41 -15.81
CA PHE A 188 -11.36 7.53 -14.51
C PHE A 188 -10.97 6.36 -13.61
N GLY A 189 -10.37 6.69 -12.48
CA GLY A 189 -9.84 5.74 -11.50
C GLY A 189 -9.77 6.34 -10.11
N GLY A 190 -8.71 6.05 -9.38
CA GLY A 190 -8.47 6.52 -8.03
C GLY A 190 -8.55 5.38 -7.01
N GLN A 191 -9.22 5.63 -5.89
CA GLN A 191 -9.43 4.61 -4.87
C GLN A 191 -9.98 3.31 -5.48
N GLY A 192 -9.32 2.18 -5.22
CA GLY A 192 -9.69 0.86 -5.76
C GLY A 192 -9.09 0.54 -7.14
N THR A 193 -8.36 1.46 -7.77
CA THR A 193 -7.72 1.19 -9.07
C THR A 193 -6.56 0.22 -8.96
N ILE A 194 -5.65 0.44 -8.00
CA ILE A 194 -4.43 -0.36 -7.81
C ILE A 194 -3.97 -0.31 -6.35
N ASN A 195 -4.87 -0.53 -5.41
CA ASN A 195 -4.56 -0.45 -3.97
C ASN A 195 -3.81 -1.68 -3.43
N VAL A 196 -3.72 -2.74 -4.20
CA VAL A 196 -3.11 -4.02 -3.80
C VAL A 196 -2.09 -4.47 -4.82
N PRO A 197 -1.10 -5.32 -4.44
CA PRO A 197 -0.10 -5.84 -5.36
C PRO A 197 -0.74 -6.44 -6.62
N SER A 198 -0.33 -5.96 -7.79
CA SER A 198 -1.06 -6.19 -9.05
C SER A 198 -0.19 -6.71 -10.19
N TRP A 199 1.08 -7.01 -9.94
CA TRP A 199 1.96 -7.61 -10.93
C TRP A 199 1.66 -9.09 -11.17
N SER A 200 1.76 -9.52 -12.45
CA SER A 200 1.86 -10.95 -12.74
C SER A 200 3.20 -11.49 -12.21
N PRO A 201 3.26 -12.78 -11.80
CA PRO A 201 4.49 -13.37 -11.24
C PRO A 201 5.71 -13.30 -12.18
N ASP A 202 5.49 -13.24 -13.50
CA ASP A 202 6.55 -13.10 -14.50
C ASP A 202 6.96 -11.64 -14.75
N GLY A 203 6.36 -10.66 -14.04
CA GLY A 203 6.67 -9.24 -14.16
C GLY A 203 6.27 -8.59 -15.49
N ARG A 204 5.44 -9.27 -16.33
CA ARG A 204 5.11 -8.79 -17.68
C ARG A 204 3.81 -8.02 -17.75
N LYS A 205 2.94 -8.16 -16.76
CA LYS A 205 1.59 -7.58 -16.75
C LYS A 205 1.28 -6.96 -15.41
N VAL A 206 0.47 -5.91 -15.46
CA VAL A 206 -0.14 -5.27 -14.29
C VAL A 206 -1.64 -5.29 -14.49
N ALA A 207 -2.38 -5.73 -13.46
CA ALA A 207 -3.83 -5.64 -13.43
C ALA A 207 -4.26 -4.36 -12.71
N PHE A 208 -5.30 -3.70 -13.19
CA PHE A 208 -5.88 -2.53 -12.55
C PHE A 208 -7.37 -2.40 -12.88
N VAL A 209 -8.08 -1.58 -12.10
CA VAL A 209 -9.49 -1.29 -12.31
C VAL A 209 -9.64 0.13 -12.84
N SER A 210 -10.41 0.29 -13.92
CA SER A 210 -10.87 1.59 -14.41
C SER A 210 -12.38 1.71 -14.25
N TYR A 211 -12.86 2.93 -14.13
CA TYR A 211 -14.28 3.22 -13.96
C TYR A 211 -14.85 3.91 -15.21
N SER A 212 -16.05 3.55 -15.60
CA SER A 212 -16.79 4.25 -16.63
C SER A 212 -17.80 5.20 -15.99
N VAL A 213 -17.78 6.45 -16.39
CA VAL A 213 -18.86 7.40 -16.07
C VAL A 213 -20.03 7.09 -17.00
N ARG A 214 -21.16 6.71 -16.46
CA ARG A 214 -22.44 6.57 -17.18
C ARG A 214 -23.23 7.84 -17.10
#